data_914ff01a14160056f4028e0170baa800
#
_entry.id   914ff01a14160056f4028e0170baa800
#
_cell.length_a   1.000
_cell.length_b   1.000
_cell.length_c   1.000
_cell.angle_alpha   90.00
_cell.angle_beta   90.00
_cell.angle_gamma   90.00
#
_symmetry.space_group_name_H-M   'P 1'
#
loop_
_entity.id
_entity.type
_entity.pdbx_description
1 polymer ?
#
loop_
_entity_poly.entity_id
_entity_poly.type
_entity_poly.pdbx_seq_one_letter_code
_entity_poly.pdbx_strand_id
1 'polypeptide(L)'
;DIYRHTNILCIVMGLGITALGYIFAPNILILMQTPGDIFELATTYLRIYLISLTFMAIFNMFSGMSRASGNSKIPMIYQGISGGLNVVLDLVLINIMDNGIQAVAWATVISQGLSAFLIMMYMRKNIKKESLKAKLSADNDSESVVKNEEHYTASAVNTKNENDDAIDKMPKKEDVISKKSILRAIFILGLPVSVQTMVVTISNMFVQANINALGVDSISAFTAYFKIELFMYYPILSIGQAVMYAMSQNIGAGKYERLDLIMKTCIKTGLMIVVPIEIAILVFGGFLFGIFNPDSDVISLGLNIIYTTVPFYWLYVILECMSNGIRAMGRSTMATVVSIFSFVVMRSGLLVFLSIIGMQTIVNVASIYPITWGIAAALYTVVWYKCKKVYKRRVGVKII
;
A
#
# COMPACT_ATOMS: atom_id res chain seq x y z
N ASP A 1 -2.33 24.59 -4.35
CA ASP A 1 -3.33 24.48 -3.28
C ASP A 1 -3.46 23.06 -2.72
N ILE A 2 -3.59 22.01 -3.54
CA ILE A 2 -3.67 20.59 -3.10
C ILE A 2 -2.52 20.25 -2.16
N TYR A 3 -1.27 20.53 -2.58
CA TYR A 3 -0.06 20.32 -1.81
C TYR A 3 -0.13 20.91 -0.39
N ARG A 4 -0.55 22.17 -0.25
CA ARG A 4 -0.60 22.86 1.04
C ARG A 4 -1.62 22.24 1.99
N HIS A 5 -2.81 21.91 1.46
CA HIS A 5 -3.89 21.34 2.29
C HIS A 5 -3.60 19.89 2.69
N THR A 6 -3.07 19.09 1.79
CA THR A 6 -2.69 17.70 2.09
C THR A 6 -1.56 17.66 3.12
N ASN A 7 -0.58 18.58 3.02
CA ASN A 7 0.51 18.68 3.99
C ASN A 7 -0.02 19.00 5.41
N ILE A 8 -0.87 20.01 5.54
CA ILE A 8 -1.46 20.39 6.84
C ILE A 8 -2.27 19.22 7.40
N LEU A 9 -3.10 18.59 6.58
CA LEU A 9 -3.90 17.42 7.00
C LEU A 9 -3.00 16.27 7.50
N CYS A 10 -1.93 15.96 6.77
CA CYS A 10 -1.02 14.88 7.13
C CYS A 10 -0.28 15.16 8.44
N ILE A 11 0.17 16.40 8.66
CA ILE A 11 0.84 16.78 9.90
C ILE A 11 -0.14 16.72 11.07
N VAL A 12 -1.35 17.28 10.92
CA VAL A 12 -2.37 17.28 11.99
C VAL A 12 -2.78 15.85 12.34
N MET A 13 -3.03 15.01 11.34
CA MET A 13 -3.36 13.59 11.58
C MET A 13 -2.19 12.82 12.19
N GLY A 14 -0.96 13.04 11.69
CA GLY A 14 0.24 12.40 12.22
C GLY A 14 0.48 12.75 13.69
N LEU A 15 0.42 14.04 14.04
CA LEU A 15 0.55 14.51 15.42
C LEU A 15 -0.59 13.99 16.30
N GLY A 16 -1.83 13.96 15.79
CA GLY A 16 -2.98 13.44 16.51
C GLY A 16 -2.82 11.94 16.84
N ILE A 17 -2.40 11.13 15.87
CA ILE A 17 -2.15 9.70 16.08
C ILE A 17 -0.98 9.49 17.04
N THR A 18 0.10 10.26 16.91
CA THR A 18 1.25 10.22 17.82
C THR A 18 0.84 10.56 19.26
N ALA A 19 0.08 11.64 19.45
CA ALA A 19 -0.38 12.06 20.78
C ALA A 19 -1.30 11.02 21.43
N LEU A 20 -2.30 10.53 20.69
CA LEU A 20 -3.18 9.48 21.16
C LEU A 20 -2.40 8.20 21.49
N GLY A 21 -1.53 7.77 20.58
CA GLY A 21 -0.72 6.58 20.80
C GLY A 21 0.21 6.72 22.02
N TYR A 22 0.82 7.89 22.21
CA TYR A 22 1.68 8.17 23.38
C TYR A 22 0.92 8.07 24.71
N ILE A 23 -0.31 8.61 24.76
CA ILE A 23 -1.18 8.57 25.94
C ILE A 23 -1.63 7.12 26.21
N PHE A 24 -2.09 6.42 25.16
CA PHE A 24 -2.66 5.08 25.28
C PHE A 24 -1.63 3.93 25.17
N ALA A 25 -0.33 4.24 25.02
CA ALA A 25 0.72 3.21 24.93
C ALA A 25 0.65 2.15 26.03
N PRO A 26 0.52 2.50 27.33
CA PRO A 26 0.41 1.50 28.39
C PRO A 26 -0.83 0.61 28.24
N ASN A 27 -1.99 1.20 27.86
CA ASN A 27 -3.24 0.47 27.69
C ASN A 27 -3.16 -0.52 26.51
N ILE A 28 -2.46 -0.14 25.44
CA ILE A 28 -2.21 -1.03 24.30
C ILE A 28 -1.37 -2.23 24.73
N LEU A 29 -0.32 -2.01 25.52
CA LEU A 29 0.56 -3.08 26.01
C LEU A 29 -0.13 -4.00 27.02
N ILE A 30 -1.02 -3.46 27.88
CA ILE A 30 -1.89 -4.26 28.75
C ILE A 30 -2.81 -5.16 27.91
N LEU A 31 -3.45 -4.59 26.89
CA LEU A 31 -4.32 -5.34 25.98
C LEU A 31 -3.56 -6.46 25.24
N MET A 32 -2.29 -6.22 24.93
CA MET A 32 -1.38 -7.21 24.31
C MET A 32 -0.82 -8.23 25.31
N GLN A 33 -1.20 -8.15 26.59
CA GLN A 33 -0.73 -9.04 27.66
C GLN A 33 0.79 -9.07 27.76
N THR A 34 1.43 -7.88 27.64
CA THR A 34 2.89 -7.76 27.76
C THR A 34 3.35 -8.16 29.16
N PRO A 35 4.35 -9.06 29.30
CA PRO A 35 4.88 -9.49 30.61
C PRO A 35 5.38 -8.30 31.44
N GLY A 36 5.15 -8.37 32.75
CA GLY A 36 5.49 -7.28 33.69
C GLY A 36 6.97 -6.89 33.66
N ASP A 37 7.86 -7.85 33.52
CA ASP A 37 9.31 -7.66 33.54
C ASP A 37 9.83 -6.74 32.42
N ILE A 38 9.12 -6.71 31.28
CA ILE A 38 9.50 -5.89 30.13
C ILE A 38 8.53 -4.73 29.86
N PHE A 39 7.49 -4.58 30.67
CA PHE A 39 6.39 -3.64 30.42
C PHE A 39 6.86 -2.18 30.39
N GLU A 40 7.71 -1.76 31.31
CA GLU A 40 8.23 -0.40 31.39
C GLU A 40 9.14 -0.09 30.18
N LEU A 41 10.03 -1.03 29.83
CA LEU A 41 10.90 -0.92 28.66
C LEU A 41 10.10 -0.85 27.36
N ALA A 42 9.10 -1.72 27.21
CA ALA A 42 8.21 -1.75 26.06
C ALA A 42 7.38 -0.46 25.93
N THR A 43 6.90 0.08 27.06
CA THR A 43 6.16 1.35 27.09
C THR A 43 7.02 2.50 26.62
N THR A 44 8.25 2.57 27.12
CA THR A 44 9.21 3.63 26.76
C THR A 44 9.58 3.53 25.27
N TYR A 45 9.90 2.33 24.80
CA TYR A 45 10.17 2.08 23.37
C TYR A 45 8.99 2.52 22.51
N LEU A 46 7.78 2.06 22.83
CA LEU A 46 6.59 2.36 22.05
C LEU A 46 6.31 3.86 21.99
N ARG A 47 6.44 4.57 23.11
CA ARG A 47 6.25 6.03 23.16
C ARG A 47 7.24 6.76 22.26
N ILE A 48 8.51 6.40 22.26
CA ILE A 48 9.53 6.99 21.38
C ILE A 48 9.23 6.63 19.93
N TYR A 49 8.95 5.35 19.64
CA TYR A 49 8.66 4.87 18.29
C TYR A 49 7.45 5.58 17.66
N LEU A 50 6.41 5.86 18.44
CA LEU A 50 5.20 6.54 17.96
C LEU A 50 5.48 7.96 17.41
N ILE A 51 6.57 8.62 17.85
CA ILE A 51 7.00 9.90 17.29
C ILE A 51 7.36 9.74 15.80
N SER A 52 7.96 8.61 15.44
CA SER A 52 8.35 8.32 14.05
C SER A 52 7.16 8.24 13.08
N LEU A 53 5.96 7.91 13.57
CA LEU A 53 4.76 7.79 12.74
C LEU A 53 4.40 9.10 12.02
N THR A 54 4.58 10.24 12.69
CA THR A 54 4.36 11.55 12.05
C THR A 54 5.32 11.75 10.88
N PHE A 55 6.61 11.44 11.05
CA PHE A 55 7.60 11.55 9.97
C PHE A 55 7.34 10.57 8.84
N MET A 56 6.97 9.33 9.19
CA MET A 56 6.60 8.30 8.22
C MET A 56 5.35 8.70 7.40
N ALA A 57 4.35 9.31 8.02
CA ALA A 57 3.17 9.82 7.32
C ALA A 57 3.54 10.94 6.34
N ILE A 58 4.38 11.89 6.75
CA ILE A 58 4.89 12.96 5.90
C ILE A 58 5.68 12.39 4.72
N PHE A 59 6.62 11.48 4.99
CA PHE A 59 7.41 10.83 3.95
C PHE A 59 6.52 10.10 2.94
N ASN A 60 5.57 9.29 3.39
CA ASN A 60 4.66 8.52 2.53
C ASN A 60 3.80 9.43 1.65
N MET A 61 3.28 10.52 2.20
CA MET A 61 2.51 11.52 1.45
C MET A 61 3.33 12.13 0.31
N PHE A 62 4.50 12.68 0.62
CA PHE A 62 5.35 13.33 -0.40
C PHE A 62 5.92 12.34 -1.41
N SER A 63 6.24 11.11 -0.97
CA SER A 63 6.64 10.02 -1.85
C SER A 63 5.51 9.64 -2.82
N GLY A 64 4.27 9.57 -2.33
CA GLY A 64 3.10 9.34 -3.17
C GLY A 64 2.92 10.44 -4.21
N MET A 65 3.04 11.70 -3.82
CA MET A 65 2.97 12.85 -4.75
C MET A 65 4.09 12.84 -5.77
N SER A 66 5.32 12.53 -5.37
CA SER A 66 6.47 12.41 -6.27
C SER A 66 6.25 11.30 -7.31
N ARG A 67 5.77 10.13 -6.86
CA ARG A 67 5.43 9.01 -7.77
C ARG A 67 4.28 9.37 -8.71
N ALA A 68 3.25 10.04 -8.22
CA ALA A 68 2.13 10.52 -9.04
C ALA A 68 2.59 11.49 -10.14
N SER A 69 3.64 12.29 -9.88
CA SER A 69 4.29 13.16 -10.87
C SER A 69 5.28 12.41 -11.80
N GLY A 70 5.35 11.08 -11.72
CA GLY A 70 6.22 10.25 -12.56
C GLY A 70 7.65 10.05 -12.02
N ASN A 71 7.99 10.60 -10.85
CA ASN A 71 9.32 10.47 -10.28
C ASN A 71 9.32 9.51 -9.08
N SER A 72 9.62 8.23 -9.34
CA SER A 72 9.76 7.19 -8.33
C SER A 72 11.18 7.08 -7.76
N LYS A 73 12.19 7.61 -8.50
CA LYS A 73 13.61 7.46 -8.15
C LYS A 73 13.99 8.21 -6.88
N ILE A 74 13.50 9.43 -6.73
CA ILE A 74 13.85 10.29 -5.59
C ILE A 74 13.35 9.74 -4.25
N PRO A 75 12.07 9.34 -4.10
CA PRO A 75 11.61 8.68 -2.88
C PRO A 75 12.44 7.44 -2.52
N MET A 76 12.80 6.62 -3.51
CA MET A 76 13.62 5.42 -3.31
C MET A 76 15.01 5.78 -2.75
N ILE A 77 15.68 6.79 -3.32
CA ILE A 77 17.01 7.23 -2.86
C ILE A 77 16.92 7.73 -1.41
N TYR A 78 15.95 8.59 -1.09
CA TYR A 78 15.85 9.16 0.25
C TYR A 78 15.46 8.12 1.30
N GLN A 79 14.62 7.14 0.94
CA GLN A 79 14.34 6.01 1.82
C GLN A 79 15.57 5.11 2.01
N GLY A 80 16.37 4.89 0.97
CA GLY A 80 17.63 4.15 1.04
C GLY A 80 18.65 4.83 1.96
N ILE A 81 18.83 6.15 1.83
CA ILE A 81 19.69 6.95 2.72
C ILE A 81 19.21 6.85 4.17
N SER A 82 17.90 6.97 4.40
CA SER A 82 17.30 6.86 5.73
C SER A 82 17.50 5.46 6.32
N GLY A 83 17.32 4.41 5.54
CA GLY A 83 17.55 3.03 5.98
C GLY A 83 19.01 2.77 6.31
N GLY A 84 19.95 3.23 5.48
CA GLY A 84 21.38 3.14 5.78
C GLY A 84 21.77 3.92 7.04
N LEU A 85 21.23 5.13 7.19
CA LEU A 85 21.45 5.92 8.41
C LEU A 85 20.86 5.24 9.65
N ASN A 86 19.69 4.60 9.53
CA ASN A 86 19.10 3.88 10.65
C ASN A 86 20.02 2.79 11.18
N VAL A 87 20.57 1.95 10.29
CA VAL A 87 21.53 0.90 10.67
C VAL A 87 22.77 1.50 11.36
N VAL A 88 23.33 2.59 10.82
CA VAL A 88 24.50 3.26 11.44
C VAL A 88 24.14 3.83 12.80
N LEU A 89 22.97 4.46 12.93
CA LEU A 89 22.53 5.02 14.21
C LEU A 89 22.23 3.94 15.24
N ASP A 90 21.66 2.79 14.85
CA ASP A 90 21.46 1.66 15.73
C ASP A 90 22.78 1.21 16.36
N LEU A 91 23.81 1.00 15.51
CA LEU A 91 25.14 0.59 15.98
C LEU A 91 25.82 1.64 16.87
N VAL A 92 25.68 2.91 16.55
CA VAL A 92 26.32 4.00 17.31
C VAL A 92 25.58 4.25 18.62
N LEU A 93 24.23 4.39 18.57
CA LEU A 93 23.46 4.75 19.77
C LEU A 93 23.38 3.63 20.79
N ILE A 94 23.38 2.35 20.38
CA ILE A 94 23.44 1.21 21.31
C ILE A 94 24.74 1.25 22.14
N ASN A 95 25.86 1.72 21.56
CA ASN A 95 27.13 1.82 22.26
C ASN A 95 27.27 3.08 23.13
N ILE A 96 26.47 4.12 22.89
CA ILE A 96 26.56 5.41 23.61
C ILE A 96 25.51 5.51 24.72
N MET A 97 24.32 4.93 24.51
CA MET A 97 23.22 5.01 25.45
C MET A 97 23.20 3.78 26.38
N ASP A 98 23.05 4.01 27.67
CA ASP A 98 22.96 2.94 28.68
C ASP A 98 21.77 2.00 28.46
N ASN A 99 20.74 2.47 27.74
CA ASN A 99 19.53 1.71 27.43
C ASN A 99 19.41 1.45 25.91
N GLY A 100 19.90 0.29 25.47
CA GLY A 100 19.91 -0.10 24.06
C GLY A 100 18.54 -0.12 23.37
N ILE A 101 17.46 -0.38 24.13
CA ILE A 101 16.09 -0.37 23.57
C ILE A 101 15.66 1.05 23.19
N GLN A 102 16.00 2.05 23.99
CA GLN A 102 15.72 3.44 23.66
C GLN A 102 16.59 3.91 22.49
N ALA A 103 17.83 3.45 22.40
CA ALA A 103 18.75 3.76 21.32
C ALA A 103 18.16 3.40 19.94
N VAL A 104 17.65 2.18 19.80
CA VAL A 104 17.00 1.69 18.55
C VAL A 104 15.74 2.51 18.23
N ALA A 105 14.94 2.86 19.23
CA ALA A 105 13.76 3.70 19.00
C ALA A 105 14.13 5.10 18.47
N TRP A 106 15.14 5.75 19.08
CA TRP A 106 15.64 7.05 18.61
C TRP A 106 16.31 7.00 17.25
N ALA A 107 17.07 5.95 16.94
CA ALA A 107 17.64 5.73 15.63
C ALA A 107 16.54 5.74 14.54
N THR A 108 15.43 5.07 14.81
CA THR A 108 14.27 5.06 13.91
C THR A 108 13.64 6.45 13.78
N VAL A 109 13.44 7.19 14.85
CA VAL A 109 12.87 8.55 14.82
C VAL A 109 13.74 9.49 14.00
N ILE A 110 15.05 9.49 14.23
CA ILE A 110 16.02 10.36 13.54
C ILE A 110 16.07 10.04 12.05
N SER A 111 16.18 8.76 11.71
CA SER A 111 16.26 8.31 10.30
C SER A 111 14.99 8.62 9.51
N GLN A 112 13.81 8.37 10.09
CA GLN A 112 12.52 8.73 9.48
C GLN A 112 12.34 10.26 9.39
N GLY A 113 12.80 11.01 10.41
CA GLY A 113 12.82 12.47 10.38
C GLY A 113 13.65 13.01 9.22
N LEU A 114 14.84 12.44 9.00
CA LEU A 114 15.70 12.82 7.86
C LEU A 114 15.02 12.55 6.52
N SER A 115 14.44 11.35 6.32
CA SER A 115 13.76 11.04 5.06
C SER A 115 12.58 11.95 4.78
N ALA A 116 11.77 12.27 5.81
CA ALA A 116 10.66 13.20 5.70
C ALA A 116 11.15 14.62 5.36
N PHE A 117 12.22 15.07 5.97
CA PHE A 117 12.83 16.37 5.70
C PHE A 117 13.36 16.47 4.26
N LEU A 118 14.13 15.48 3.81
CA LEU A 118 14.70 15.46 2.47
C LEU A 118 13.62 15.46 1.37
N ILE A 119 12.62 14.61 1.48
CA ILE A 119 11.53 14.56 0.48
C ILE A 119 10.70 15.83 0.49
N MET A 120 10.44 16.42 1.65
CA MET A 120 9.72 17.69 1.77
C MET A 120 10.47 18.84 1.10
N MET A 121 11.78 18.96 1.33
CA MET A 121 12.63 19.96 0.67
C MET A 121 12.62 19.81 -0.85
N TYR A 122 12.80 18.58 -1.33
CA TYR A 122 12.76 18.28 -2.75
C TYR A 122 11.43 18.69 -3.38
N MET A 123 10.33 18.29 -2.78
CA MET A 123 8.98 18.59 -3.30
C MET A 123 8.69 20.11 -3.29
N ARG A 124 9.08 20.83 -2.24
CA ARG A 124 8.93 22.30 -2.19
C ARG A 124 9.68 22.98 -3.34
N LYS A 125 10.90 22.54 -3.64
CA LYS A 125 11.71 23.06 -4.74
C LYS A 125 11.08 22.79 -6.11
N ASN A 126 10.57 21.57 -6.33
CA ASN A 126 9.93 21.20 -7.59
C ASN A 126 8.62 21.92 -7.83
N ILE A 127 7.76 22.01 -6.81
CA ILE A 127 6.50 22.74 -6.93
C ILE A 127 6.73 24.21 -7.26
N LYS A 128 7.74 24.84 -6.63
CA LYS A 128 8.12 26.23 -6.95
C LYS A 128 8.58 26.37 -8.40
N LYS A 129 9.36 25.40 -8.90
CA LYS A 129 9.83 25.38 -10.29
C LYS A 129 8.70 25.19 -11.30
N GLU A 130 7.76 24.30 -11.04
CA GLU A 130 6.59 24.08 -11.90
C GLU A 130 5.62 25.27 -11.89
N SER A 131 5.39 25.87 -10.71
CA SER A 131 4.58 27.10 -10.60
C SER A 131 5.21 28.27 -11.36
N LEU A 132 6.54 28.39 -11.37
CA LEU A 132 7.24 29.43 -12.13
C LEU A 132 7.14 29.17 -13.64
N LYS A 133 7.30 27.92 -14.08
CA LYS A 133 7.11 27.54 -15.49
C LYS A 133 5.69 27.80 -15.99
N ALA A 134 4.69 27.46 -15.17
CA ALA A 134 3.29 27.71 -15.50
C ALA A 134 2.97 29.21 -15.62
N LYS A 135 3.58 30.06 -14.79
CA LYS A 135 3.46 31.52 -14.90
C LYS A 135 4.11 32.04 -16.17
N LEU A 136 5.33 31.58 -16.49
CA LEU A 136 6.04 31.99 -17.68
C LEU A 136 5.34 31.54 -18.99
N SER A 137 4.69 30.37 -19.01
CA SER A 137 3.89 29.95 -20.16
C SER A 137 2.58 30.77 -20.25
N ALA A 138 1.93 31.11 -19.15
CA ALA A 138 0.74 31.94 -19.16
C ALA A 138 1.05 33.39 -19.62
N ASP A 139 2.21 33.93 -19.28
CA ASP A 139 2.66 35.23 -19.75
C ASP A 139 3.00 35.21 -21.26
N ASN A 140 3.58 34.13 -21.77
CA ASN A 140 3.86 33.96 -23.20
C ASN A 140 2.58 33.69 -24.02
N ASP A 141 1.59 32.99 -23.48
CA ASP A 141 0.30 32.75 -24.13
C ASP A 141 -0.56 34.02 -24.17
N SER A 142 -0.44 34.92 -23.20
CA SER A 142 -1.12 36.20 -23.22
C SER A 142 -0.62 37.16 -24.31
N GLU A 143 0.61 37.01 -24.78
CA GLU A 143 1.13 37.73 -25.97
C GLU A 143 0.66 37.11 -27.31
N SER A 144 0.27 35.80 -27.31
CA SER A 144 -0.14 35.09 -28.51
C SER A 144 -1.67 35.06 -28.78
N VAL A 145 -2.50 35.32 -27.76
CA VAL A 145 -3.97 35.24 -27.82
C VAL A 145 -4.66 36.47 -28.39
N VAL A 146 -3.91 37.54 -28.79
CA VAL A 146 -4.50 38.66 -29.57
C VAL A 146 -4.81 38.32 -31.02
N LYS A 147 -4.48 37.10 -31.49
CA LYS A 147 -4.78 36.66 -32.85
C LYS A 147 -5.29 35.22 -32.86
N ASN A 148 -6.55 34.97 -32.59
CA ASN A 148 -7.38 33.86 -33.12
C ASN A 148 -8.51 33.49 -32.14
N GLU A 149 -9.51 34.36 -32.05
CA GLU A 149 -10.88 33.94 -31.73
C GLU A 149 -11.58 33.59 -33.04
N GLU A 150 -11.74 32.28 -33.26
CA GLU A 150 -12.90 31.71 -34.01
C GLU A 150 -12.80 30.17 -34.04
N HIS A 151 -13.94 29.57 -33.72
CA HIS A 151 -14.29 28.15 -33.84
C HIS A 151 -13.86 27.17 -32.73
N TYR A 152 -14.80 26.95 -31.82
CA TYR A 152 -15.33 25.60 -31.52
C TYR A 152 -16.55 25.69 -30.57
N THR A 153 -17.73 25.66 -31.17
CA THR A 153 -19.02 25.47 -30.47
C THR A 153 -19.39 23.98 -30.37
N ALA A 154 -19.65 23.58 -29.15
CA ALA A 154 -20.64 22.64 -28.62
C ALA A 154 -21.16 21.44 -29.45
N SER A 155 -21.11 20.28 -28.82
CA SER A 155 -22.17 19.26 -28.85
C SER A 155 -22.18 18.48 -27.53
N ALA A 156 -23.06 18.86 -26.63
CA ALA A 156 -23.45 18.10 -25.47
C ALA A 156 -24.66 17.24 -25.78
N VAL A 157 -24.59 15.93 -25.64
CA VAL A 157 -25.75 15.03 -25.62
C VAL A 157 -25.97 14.51 -24.19
N ASN A 158 -27.12 14.88 -23.69
CA ASN A 158 -27.70 14.45 -22.41
C ASN A 158 -28.14 12.98 -22.48
N THR A 159 -27.68 12.15 -21.56
CA THR A 159 -28.41 10.94 -21.15
C THR A 159 -28.13 10.68 -19.66
N LYS A 160 -29.12 10.98 -18.83
CA LYS A 160 -29.18 10.57 -17.41
C LYS A 160 -29.55 9.09 -17.31
N ASN A 161 -28.81 8.31 -16.54
CA ASN A 161 -29.22 7.02 -15.98
C ASN A 161 -28.83 6.97 -14.49
N GLU A 162 -29.79 6.62 -13.65
CA GLU A 162 -29.90 6.82 -12.21
C GLU A 162 -29.06 5.90 -11.30
N ASN A 163 -28.05 5.20 -11.75
CA ASN A 163 -27.27 4.25 -10.90
C ASN A 163 -25.77 4.57 -10.79
N ASP A 164 -25.38 5.84 -10.92
CA ASP A 164 -23.95 6.22 -11.04
C ASP A 164 -23.45 7.26 -10.01
N ASP A 165 -24.10 7.35 -8.83
CA ASP A 165 -23.86 8.40 -7.82
C ASP A 165 -22.42 8.54 -7.29
N ALA A 166 -21.54 7.56 -7.49
CA ALA A 166 -20.17 7.62 -6.98
C ALA A 166 -19.17 8.30 -7.93
N ILE A 167 -19.46 8.36 -9.25
CA ILE A 167 -18.56 8.96 -10.26
C ILE A 167 -18.95 10.40 -10.59
N ASP A 168 -20.21 10.78 -10.36
CA ASP A 168 -20.66 12.17 -10.54
C ASP A 168 -20.04 13.14 -9.52
N LYS A 169 -19.27 12.60 -8.54
CA LYS A 169 -18.58 13.36 -7.49
C LYS A 169 -17.14 13.76 -7.84
N MET A 170 -16.64 13.39 -9.02
CA MET A 170 -15.35 13.91 -9.50
C MET A 170 -15.54 15.31 -10.12
N PRO A 171 -14.77 16.34 -9.71
CA PRO A 171 -14.91 17.69 -10.22
C PRO A 171 -14.63 17.71 -11.75
N LYS A 172 -15.53 18.31 -12.49
CA LYS A 172 -15.36 18.63 -13.92
C LYS A 172 -14.23 19.68 -14.06
N LYS A 173 -13.55 19.70 -15.19
CA LYS A 173 -12.32 20.44 -15.50
C LYS A 173 -12.44 22.00 -15.34
N GLU A 174 -13.63 22.53 -15.11
CA GLU A 174 -13.91 23.97 -15.03
C GLU A 174 -14.28 24.48 -13.63
N ASP A 175 -14.49 23.59 -12.66
CA ASP A 175 -14.77 24.03 -11.30
C ASP A 175 -13.47 24.44 -10.62
N VAL A 176 -13.37 25.71 -10.22
CA VAL A 176 -12.36 26.18 -9.25
C VAL A 176 -12.42 25.25 -8.05
N ILE A 177 -11.46 24.33 -7.94
CA ILE A 177 -11.46 23.24 -6.97
C ILE A 177 -11.43 23.87 -5.57
N SER A 178 -12.59 23.96 -4.93
CA SER A 178 -12.72 24.46 -3.56
C SER A 178 -11.91 23.59 -2.60
N LYS A 179 -11.32 24.21 -1.57
CA LYS A 179 -10.63 23.49 -0.46
C LYS A 179 -11.46 22.31 0.08
N LYS A 180 -12.77 22.52 0.23
CA LYS A 180 -13.71 21.51 0.72
C LYS A 180 -13.86 20.34 -0.26
N SER A 181 -13.78 20.59 -1.57
CA SER A 181 -13.84 19.57 -2.61
C SER A 181 -12.58 18.69 -2.60
N ILE A 182 -11.39 19.26 -2.43
CA ILE A 182 -10.12 18.50 -2.36
C ILE A 182 -10.11 17.60 -1.12
N LEU A 183 -10.42 18.14 0.05
CA LEU A 183 -10.47 17.36 1.30
C LEU A 183 -11.48 16.21 1.18
N ARG A 184 -12.68 16.50 0.64
CA ARG A 184 -13.70 15.49 0.40
C ARG A 184 -13.19 14.37 -0.53
N ALA A 185 -12.49 14.71 -1.61
CA ALA A 185 -11.92 13.71 -2.52
C ALA A 185 -10.86 12.84 -1.84
N ILE A 186 -9.98 13.43 -1.02
CA ILE A 186 -8.98 12.69 -0.24
C ILE A 186 -9.67 11.68 0.70
N PHE A 187 -10.72 12.10 1.43
CA PHE A 187 -11.44 11.22 2.33
C PHE A 187 -12.22 10.12 1.58
N ILE A 188 -12.91 10.45 0.49
CA ILE A 188 -13.68 9.46 -0.29
C ILE A 188 -12.77 8.38 -0.89
N LEU A 189 -11.57 8.73 -1.33
CA LEU A 189 -10.63 7.78 -1.92
C LEU A 189 -9.76 7.08 -0.88
N GLY A 190 -9.36 7.79 0.18
CA GLY A 190 -8.44 7.28 1.19
C GLY A 190 -9.11 6.45 2.29
N LEU A 191 -10.28 6.87 2.79
CA LEU A 191 -10.97 6.19 3.89
C LEU A 191 -11.28 4.71 3.60
N PRO A 192 -11.82 4.34 2.41
CA PRO A 192 -12.04 2.92 2.11
C PRO A 192 -10.75 2.08 2.14
N VAL A 193 -9.64 2.64 1.68
CA VAL A 193 -8.34 1.95 1.70
C VAL A 193 -7.82 1.79 3.13
N SER A 194 -7.97 2.82 3.97
CA SER A 194 -7.58 2.76 5.38
C SER A 194 -8.39 1.73 6.15
N VAL A 195 -9.71 1.72 5.96
CA VAL A 195 -10.62 0.71 6.55
C VAL A 195 -10.23 -0.69 6.08
N GLN A 196 -9.97 -0.86 4.80
CA GLN A 196 -9.51 -2.14 4.25
C GLN A 196 -8.24 -2.62 4.94
N THR A 197 -7.22 -1.77 5.07
CA THR A 197 -5.95 -2.13 5.71
C THR A 197 -6.17 -2.54 7.16
N MET A 198 -6.97 -1.79 7.92
CA MET A 198 -7.30 -2.09 9.31
C MET A 198 -8.00 -3.45 9.44
N VAL A 199 -9.02 -3.71 8.64
CA VAL A 199 -9.80 -4.95 8.69
C VAL A 199 -8.97 -6.16 8.24
N VAL A 200 -8.11 -6.00 7.22
CA VAL A 200 -7.17 -7.05 6.81
C VAL A 200 -6.15 -7.35 7.91
N THR A 201 -5.65 -6.34 8.62
CA THR A 201 -4.76 -6.53 9.77
C THR A 201 -5.44 -7.32 10.88
N ILE A 202 -6.69 -7.02 11.20
CA ILE A 202 -7.48 -7.79 12.17
C ILE A 202 -7.63 -9.24 11.69
N SER A 203 -7.94 -9.48 10.40
CA SER A 203 -8.02 -10.83 9.85
C SER A 203 -6.70 -11.61 9.99
N ASN A 204 -5.56 -10.95 9.81
CA ASN A 204 -4.26 -11.59 10.02
C ASN A 204 -4.02 -11.98 11.48
N MET A 205 -4.61 -11.26 12.46
CA MET A 205 -4.57 -11.67 13.88
C MET A 205 -5.35 -12.98 14.10
N PHE A 206 -6.46 -13.21 13.40
CA PHE A 206 -7.17 -14.50 13.45
C PHE A 206 -6.33 -15.63 12.86
N VAL A 207 -5.61 -15.38 11.77
CA VAL A 207 -4.67 -16.36 11.20
C VAL A 207 -3.59 -16.68 12.23
N GLN A 208 -2.98 -15.66 12.85
CA GLN A 208 -1.95 -15.84 13.85
C GLN A 208 -2.43 -16.64 15.06
N ALA A 209 -3.67 -16.41 15.52
CA ALA A 209 -4.25 -17.18 16.62
C ALA A 209 -4.38 -18.68 16.25
N ASN A 210 -4.76 -19.01 15.01
CA ASN A 210 -4.81 -20.39 14.53
C ASN A 210 -3.40 -21.02 14.42
N ILE A 211 -2.41 -20.24 13.98
CA ILE A 211 -1.01 -20.69 13.95
C ILE A 211 -0.50 -20.99 15.37
N ASN A 212 -0.81 -20.11 16.33
CA ASN A 212 -0.40 -20.28 17.72
C ASN A 212 -0.98 -21.56 18.35
N ALA A 213 -2.18 -21.97 17.93
CA ALA A 213 -2.80 -23.21 18.39
C ALA A 213 -2.10 -24.48 17.87
N LEU A 214 -1.26 -24.38 16.83
CA LEU A 214 -0.51 -25.50 16.25
C LEU A 214 0.81 -25.80 16.98
N GLY A 215 1.19 -25.01 17.98
CA GLY A 215 2.40 -25.21 18.78
C GLY A 215 3.60 -24.35 18.36
N VAL A 216 4.66 -24.41 19.17
CA VAL A 216 5.82 -23.52 19.12
C VAL A 216 6.58 -23.65 17.79
N ASP A 217 6.77 -24.88 17.29
CA ASP A 217 7.51 -25.14 16.05
C ASP A 217 6.77 -24.56 14.83
N SER A 218 5.44 -24.66 14.83
CA SER A 218 4.59 -24.04 13.80
C SER A 218 4.67 -22.52 13.84
N ILE A 219 4.70 -21.90 15.03
CA ILE A 219 4.88 -20.45 15.20
C ILE A 219 6.24 -20.03 14.63
N SER A 220 7.30 -20.76 14.98
CA SER A 220 8.66 -20.52 14.51
C SER A 220 8.75 -20.64 12.98
N ALA A 221 8.17 -21.71 12.40
CA ALA A 221 8.11 -21.93 10.96
C ALA A 221 7.37 -20.81 10.22
N PHE A 222 6.17 -20.40 10.67
CA PHE A 222 5.44 -19.29 10.06
C PHE A 222 6.16 -17.95 10.21
N THR A 223 6.82 -17.72 11.34
CA THR A 223 7.61 -16.49 11.58
C THR A 223 8.76 -16.38 10.57
N ALA A 224 9.49 -17.46 10.36
CA ALA A 224 10.55 -17.53 9.34
C ALA A 224 9.97 -17.38 7.92
N TYR A 225 8.87 -18.08 7.62
CA TYR A 225 8.17 -17.97 6.35
C TYR A 225 7.78 -16.52 6.02
N PHE A 226 7.18 -15.78 6.95
CA PHE A 226 6.80 -14.39 6.72
C PHE A 226 8.01 -13.47 6.43
N LYS A 227 9.20 -13.80 6.93
CA LYS A 227 10.43 -13.06 6.55
C LYS A 227 10.87 -13.38 5.13
N ILE A 228 10.80 -14.64 4.74
CA ILE A 228 11.13 -15.10 3.38
C ILE A 228 10.10 -14.55 2.37
N GLU A 229 8.83 -14.55 2.72
CA GLU A 229 7.73 -14.03 1.90
C GLU A 229 7.95 -12.57 1.44
N LEU A 230 8.57 -11.73 2.26
CA LEU A 230 8.81 -10.32 1.94
C LEU A 230 9.58 -10.11 0.63
N PHE A 231 10.42 -11.06 0.23
CA PHE A 231 11.15 -11.00 -1.05
C PHE A 231 10.23 -11.06 -2.27
N MET A 232 9.06 -11.71 -2.14
CA MET A 232 8.03 -11.73 -3.18
C MET A 232 7.02 -10.59 -2.99
N TYR A 233 6.63 -10.34 -1.76
CA TYR A 233 5.57 -9.41 -1.40
C TYR A 233 5.87 -7.96 -1.81
N TYR A 234 7.06 -7.44 -1.48
CA TYR A 234 7.42 -6.06 -1.81
C TYR A 234 7.53 -5.75 -3.32
N PRO A 235 8.14 -6.60 -4.16
CA PRO A 235 8.06 -6.44 -5.61
C PRO A 235 6.62 -6.37 -6.14
N ILE A 236 5.73 -7.24 -5.65
CA ILE A 236 4.32 -7.25 -6.06
C ILE A 236 3.62 -5.94 -5.70
N LEU A 237 3.77 -5.45 -4.46
CA LEU A 237 3.23 -4.16 -4.04
C LEU A 237 3.74 -3.00 -4.90
N SER A 238 5.03 -3.04 -5.24
CA SER A 238 5.66 -1.99 -6.07
C SER A 238 5.04 -1.96 -7.47
N ILE A 239 4.77 -3.12 -8.06
CA ILE A 239 4.12 -3.24 -9.36
C ILE A 239 2.65 -2.80 -9.30
N GLY A 240 1.93 -3.16 -8.24
CA GLY A 240 0.58 -2.65 -7.99
C GLY A 240 0.53 -1.12 -7.95
N GLN A 241 1.47 -0.49 -7.24
CA GLN A 241 1.57 0.97 -7.23
C GLN A 241 1.92 1.54 -8.61
N ALA A 242 2.80 0.89 -9.38
CA ALA A 242 3.12 1.31 -10.74
C ALA A 242 1.88 1.30 -11.66
N VAL A 243 1.03 0.26 -11.55
CA VAL A 243 -0.28 0.23 -12.24
C VAL A 243 -1.11 1.45 -11.88
N MET A 244 -1.27 1.71 -10.58
CA MET A 244 -2.09 2.82 -10.10
C MET A 244 -1.61 4.17 -10.65
N TYR A 245 -0.31 4.45 -10.57
CA TYR A 245 0.25 5.72 -11.04
C TYR A 245 0.19 5.85 -12.56
N ALA A 246 0.62 4.81 -13.31
CA ALA A 246 0.61 4.85 -14.77
C ALA A 246 -0.81 5.00 -15.33
N MET A 247 -1.78 4.29 -14.77
CA MET A 247 -3.17 4.42 -15.17
C MET A 247 -3.74 5.79 -14.84
N SER A 248 -3.54 6.28 -13.61
CA SER A 248 -4.05 7.59 -13.19
C SER A 248 -3.50 8.72 -14.08
N GLN A 249 -2.21 8.68 -14.44
CA GLN A 249 -1.61 9.65 -15.35
C GLN A 249 -2.22 9.59 -16.77
N ASN A 250 -2.41 8.38 -17.32
CA ASN A 250 -3.01 8.23 -18.65
C ASN A 250 -4.49 8.62 -18.65
N ILE A 251 -5.22 8.34 -17.58
CA ILE A 251 -6.60 8.79 -17.37
C ILE A 251 -6.65 10.32 -17.34
N GLY A 252 -5.77 10.96 -16.56
CA GLY A 252 -5.68 12.42 -16.47
C GLY A 252 -5.31 13.09 -17.81
N ALA A 253 -4.54 12.40 -18.65
CA ALA A 253 -4.17 12.84 -20.00
C ALA A 253 -5.22 12.49 -21.07
N GLY A 254 -6.35 11.87 -20.72
CA GLY A 254 -7.39 11.43 -21.66
C GLY A 254 -7.02 10.24 -22.54
N LYS A 255 -5.90 9.53 -22.26
CA LYS A 255 -5.38 8.41 -23.07
C LYS A 255 -5.91 7.06 -22.60
N TYR A 256 -7.21 6.87 -22.68
CA TYR A 256 -7.93 5.71 -22.10
C TYR A 256 -7.67 4.39 -22.84
N GLU A 257 -7.28 4.45 -24.11
CA GLU A 257 -6.90 3.28 -24.93
C GLU A 257 -5.67 2.55 -24.37
N ARG A 258 -4.82 3.23 -23.59
CA ARG A 258 -3.59 2.68 -23.03
C ARG A 258 -3.80 1.84 -21.75
N LEU A 259 -4.97 1.90 -21.13
CA LEU A 259 -5.23 1.22 -19.85
C LEU A 259 -5.02 -0.30 -19.94
N ASP A 260 -5.44 -0.92 -21.03
CA ASP A 260 -5.25 -2.35 -21.27
C ASP A 260 -3.77 -2.73 -21.43
N LEU A 261 -3.05 -1.91 -22.19
CA LEU A 261 -1.63 -2.11 -22.40
C LEU A 261 -0.86 -1.98 -21.08
N ILE A 262 -1.16 -0.95 -20.27
CA ILE A 262 -0.55 -0.75 -18.95
C ILE A 262 -0.80 -1.98 -18.06
N MET A 263 -2.06 -2.43 -17.97
CA MET A 263 -2.42 -3.59 -17.16
C MET A 263 -1.64 -4.84 -17.59
N LYS A 264 -1.68 -5.17 -18.88
CA LYS A 264 -0.99 -6.35 -19.43
C LYS A 264 0.52 -6.26 -19.21
N THR A 265 1.12 -5.09 -19.45
CA THR A 265 2.56 -4.88 -19.27
C THR A 265 2.97 -5.04 -17.80
N CYS A 266 2.23 -4.43 -16.87
CA CYS A 266 2.54 -4.53 -15.45
C CYS A 266 2.38 -5.96 -14.93
N ILE A 267 1.32 -6.68 -15.31
CA ILE A 267 1.16 -8.10 -14.95
C ILE A 267 2.33 -8.92 -15.51
N LYS A 268 2.67 -8.76 -16.81
CA LYS A 268 3.80 -9.47 -17.42
C LYS A 268 5.12 -9.18 -16.69
N THR A 269 5.41 -7.92 -16.42
CA THR A 269 6.62 -7.51 -15.68
C THR A 269 6.62 -8.09 -14.27
N GLY A 270 5.47 -8.08 -13.60
CA GLY A 270 5.31 -8.68 -12.26
C GLY A 270 5.63 -10.16 -12.24
N LEU A 271 5.06 -10.90 -13.19
CA LEU A 271 5.35 -12.33 -13.33
C LEU A 271 6.82 -12.59 -13.67
N MET A 272 7.42 -11.78 -14.56
CA MET A 272 8.84 -11.90 -14.90
C MET A 272 9.80 -11.67 -13.71
N ILE A 273 9.38 -10.89 -12.72
CA ILE A 273 10.16 -10.66 -11.50
C ILE A 273 9.86 -11.71 -10.43
N VAL A 274 8.58 -12.01 -10.21
CA VAL A 274 8.16 -12.84 -9.07
C VAL A 274 8.40 -14.32 -9.32
N VAL A 275 8.13 -14.85 -10.53
CA VAL A 275 8.31 -16.27 -10.82
C VAL A 275 9.76 -16.76 -10.63
N PRO A 276 10.82 -16.04 -11.05
CA PRO A 276 12.19 -16.45 -10.70
C PRO A 276 12.45 -16.48 -9.19
N ILE A 277 11.87 -15.54 -8.43
CA ILE A 277 12.00 -15.53 -6.96
C ILE A 277 11.25 -16.70 -6.35
N GLU A 278 10.03 -17.02 -6.84
CA GLU A 278 9.28 -18.22 -6.44
C GLU A 278 10.11 -19.49 -6.63
N ILE A 279 10.71 -19.65 -7.81
CA ILE A 279 11.56 -20.81 -8.13
C ILE A 279 12.77 -20.85 -7.19
N ALA A 280 13.43 -19.71 -6.96
CA ALA A 280 14.57 -19.64 -6.05
C ALA A 280 14.18 -20.05 -4.62
N ILE A 281 13.04 -19.57 -4.11
CA ILE A 281 12.56 -19.93 -2.77
C ILE A 281 12.17 -21.40 -2.70
N LEU A 282 11.57 -21.97 -3.75
CA LEU A 282 11.23 -23.40 -3.79
C LEU A 282 12.48 -24.29 -3.80
N VAL A 283 13.54 -23.89 -4.51
CA VAL A 283 14.79 -24.66 -4.59
C VAL A 283 15.64 -24.51 -3.32
N PHE A 284 15.76 -23.28 -2.81
CA PHE A 284 16.64 -22.97 -1.67
C PHE A 284 15.90 -22.86 -0.34
N GLY A 285 14.61 -23.22 -0.26
CA GLY A 285 13.76 -23.06 0.92
C GLY A 285 14.36 -23.64 2.20
N GLY A 286 14.91 -24.87 2.16
CA GLY A 286 15.56 -25.49 3.31
C GLY A 286 16.76 -24.69 3.82
N PHE A 287 17.60 -24.18 2.92
CA PHE A 287 18.72 -23.31 3.28
C PHE A 287 18.24 -21.99 3.89
N LEU A 288 17.22 -21.35 3.30
CA LEU A 288 16.66 -20.11 3.81
C LEU A 288 16.07 -20.27 5.22
N PHE A 289 15.33 -21.37 5.47
CA PHE A 289 14.84 -21.65 6.82
C PHE A 289 15.96 -21.92 7.81
N GLY A 290 17.00 -22.64 7.42
CA GLY A 290 18.19 -22.93 8.26
C GLY A 290 18.93 -21.67 8.73
N ILE A 291 18.81 -20.54 8.01
CA ILE A 291 19.35 -19.25 8.44
C ILE A 291 18.56 -18.69 9.64
N PHE A 292 17.23 -18.92 9.69
CA PHE A 292 16.37 -18.38 10.75
C PHE A 292 16.29 -19.32 11.96
N ASN A 293 16.22 -20.63 11.71
CA ASN A 293 16.17 -21.65 12.74
C ASN A 293 16.81 -22.94 12.24
N PRO A 294 17.86 -23.46 12.89
CA PRO A 294 18.55 -24.69 12.50
C PRO A 294 17.80 -25.99 12.84
N ASP A 295 16.67 -25.90 13.58
CA ASP A 295 15.87 -27.05 13.97
C ASP A 295 15.24 -27.75 12.76
N SER A 296 15.47 -29.06 12.64
CA SER A 296 14.99 -29.87 11.53
C SER A 296 13.47 -29.93 11.42
N ASP A 297 12.76 -29.91 12.55
CA ASP A 297 11.31 -29.98 12.60
C ASP A 297 10.69 -28.65 12.13
N VAL A 298 11.27 -27.53 12.55
CA VAL A 298 10.88 -26.18 12.08
C VAL A 298 11.15 -26.02 10.58
N ILE A 299 12.29 -26.52 10.07
CA ILE A 299 12.61 -26.50 8.64
C ILE A 299 11.60 -27.34 7.85
N SER A 300 11.28 -28.55 8.32
CA SER A 300 10.31 -29.44 7.66
C SER A 300 8.92 -28.80 7.58
N LEU A 301 8.43 -28.24 8.70
CA LEU A 301 7.16 -27.50 8.75
C LEU A 301 7.18 -26.28 7.82
N GLY A 302 8.28 -25.54 7.81
CA GLY A 302 8.47 -24.38 6.93
C GLY A 302 8.46 -24.75 5.44
N LEU A 303 9.07 -25.85 5.06
CA LEU A 303 9.02 -26.37 3.69
C LEU A 303 7.59 -26.73 3.28
N ASN A 304 6.80 -27.34 4.17
CA ASN A 304 5.38 -27.60 3.92
C ASN A 304 4.59 -26.30 3.64
N ILE A 305 4.89 -25.22 4.36
CA ILE A 305 4.28 -23.90 4.09
C ILE A 305 4.69 -23.38 2.71
N ILE A 306 6.00 -23.41 2.41
CA ILE A 306 6.55 -22.95 1.12
C ILE A 306 5.89 -23.69 -0.04
N TYR A 307 5.90 -25.04 -0.03
CA TYR A 307 5.34 -25.83 -1.12
C TYR A 307 3.83 -25.65 -1.29
N THR A 308 3.13 -25.27 -0.23
CA THR A 308 1.70 -25.00 -0.27
C THR A 308 1.37 -23.59 -0.79
N THR A 309 2.19 -22.58 -0.48
CA THR A 309 1.84 -21.17 -0.73
C THR A 309 2.60 -20.57 -1.91
N VAL A 310 3.92 -20.80 -1.99
CA VAL A 310 4.81 -20.11 -2.94
C VAL A 310 4.43 -20.34 -4.40
N PRO A 311 4.04 -21.55 -4.86
CA PRO A 311 3.67 -21.77 -6.26
C PRO A 311 2.48 -20.97 -6.75
N PHE A 312 1.78 -20.26 -5.85
CA PHE A 312 0.56 -19.49 -6.16
C PHE A 312 0.74 -17.98 -6.07
N TYR A 313 1.94 -17.45 -5.84
CA TYR A 313 2.17 -15.99 -5.74
C TYR A 313 1.89 -15.24 -7.05
N TRP A 314 1.94 -15.91 -8.19
CA TRP A 314 1.49 -15.32 -9.45
C TRP A 314 0.03 -14.86 -9.41
N LEU A 315 -0.86 -15.51 -8.64
CA LEU A 315 -2.22 -15.05 -8.38
C LEU A 315 -2.21 -13.71 -7.65
N TYR A 316 -1.26 -13.55 -6.70
CA TYR A 316 -1.11 -12.31 -5.93
C TYR A 316 -0.67 -11.15 -6.83
N VAL A 317 0.18 -11.39 -7.84
CA VAL A 317 0.52 -10.38 -8.86
C VAL A 317 -0.73 -9.91 -9.60
N ILE A 318 -1.58 -10.83 -10.03
CA ILE A 318 -2.80 -10.50 -10.79
C ILE A 318 -3.77 -9.68 -9.92
N LEU A 319 -4.07 -10.18 -8.72
CA LEU A 319 -5.04 -9.50 -7.84
C LEU A 319 -4.56 -8.10 -7.44
N GLU A 320 -3.28 -7.90 -7.19
CA GLU A 320 -2.71 -6.62 -6.80
C GLU A 320 -2.75 -5.61 -7.96
N CYS A 321 -2.38 -6.04 -9.18
CA CYS A 321 -2.49 -5.21 -10.37
C CYS A 321 -3.95 -4.80 -10.65
N MET A 322 -4.89 -5.75 -10.61
CA MET A 322 -6.31 -5.48 -10.86
C MET A 322 -6.93 -4.57 -9.80
N SER A 323 -6.62 -4.79 -8.52
CA SER A 323 -7.06 -3.96 -7.40
C SER A 323 -6.64 -2.50 -7.58
N ASN A 324 -5.35 -2.28 -7.85
CA ASN A 324 -4.81 -0.93 -8.05
C ASN A 324 -5.32 -0.27 -9.33
N GLY A 325 -5.54 -1.04 -10.40
CA GLY A 325 -6.18 -0.53 -11.62
C GLY A 325 -7.62 -0.07 -11.40
N ILE A 326 -8.41 -0.78 -10.60
CA ILE A 326 -9.77 -0.38 -10.21
C ILE A 326 -9.74 0.92 -9.39
N ARG A 327 -8.78 1.05 -8.47
CA ARG A 327 -8.57 2.28 -7.68
C ARG A 327 -8.17 3.46 -8.57
N ALA A 328 -7.30 3.24 -9.56
CA ALA A 328 -6.91 4.27 -10.53
C ALA A 328 -8.09 4.82 -11.33
N MET A 329 -9.12 3.99 -11.58
CA MET A 329 -10.39 4.42 -12.19
C MET A 329 -11.34 5.14 -11.21
N GLY A 330 -10.90 5.49 -9.99
CA GLY A 330 -11.69 6.17 -8.97
C GLY A 330 -12.69 5.29 -8.22
N ARG A 331 -12.61 3.95 -8.37
CA ARG A 331 -13.54 3.00 -7.73
C ARG A 331 -12.94 2.29 -6.52
N SER A 332 -12.29 3.04 -5.63
CA SER A 332 -11.63 2.51 -4.41
C SER A 332 -12.59 1.67 -3.55
N THR A 333 -13.83 2.08 -3.39
CA THR A 333 -14.83 1.35 -2.59
C THR A 333 -15.07 -0.07 -3.13
N MET A 334 -15.16 -0.24 -4.46
CA MET A 334 -15.33 -1.58 -5.06
C MET A 334 -14.12 -2.48 -4.79
N ALA A 335 -12.91 -1.92 -4.92
CA ALA A 335 -11.69 -2.65 -4.59
C ALA A 335 -11.67 -3.06 -3.11
N THR A 336 -12.07 -2.15 -2.22
CA THR A 336 -12.15 -2.41 -0.78
C THR A 336 -13.15 -3.52 -0.44
N VAL A 337 -14.34 -3.52 -1.04
CA VAL A 337 -15.36 -4.56 -0.81
C VAL A 337 -14.84 -5.94 -1.22
N VAL A 338 -14.18 -6.05 -2.39
CA VAL A 338 -13.58 -7.32 -2.83
C VAL A 338 -12.49 -7.77 -1.85
N SER A 339 -11.61 -6.86 -1.37
CA SER A 339 -10.59 -7.21 -0.38
C SER A 339 -11.19 -7.72 0.92
N ILE A 340 -12.17 -6.99 1.48
CA ILE A 340 -12.81 -7.38 2.74
C ILE A 340 -13.49 -8.73 2.60
N PHE A 341 -14.22 -8.94 1.51
CA PHE A 341 -14.86 -10.23 1.27
C PHE A 341 -13.84 -11.37 1.17
N SER A 342 -12.80 -11.22 0.38
CA SER A 342 -11.82 -12.30 0.13
C SER A 342 -10.89 -12.54 1.32
N PHE A 343 -10.35 -11.47 1.93
CA PHE A 343 -9.31 -11.61 2.96
C PHE A 343 -9.85 -11.59 4.38
N VAL A 344 -11.09 -11.19 4.59
CA VAL A 344 -11.69 -11.23 5.92
C VAL A 344 -12.77 -12.29 5.97
N VAL A 345 -13.83 -12.15 5.18
CA VAL A 345 -15.00 -13.05 5.28
C VAL A 345 -14.61 -14.47 4.87
N MET A 346 -14.02 -14.63 3.67
CA MET A 346 -13.66 -15.97 3.17
C MET A 346 -12.50 -16.58 3.98
N ARG A 347 -11.46 -15.82 4.31
CA ARG A 347 -10.31 -16.33 5.07
C ARG A 347 -10.70 -16.74 6.49
N SER A 348 -11.40 -15.88 7.22
CA SER A 348 -11.84 -16.23 8.59
C SER A 348 -12.87 -17.34 8.57
N GLY A 349 -13.79 -17.36 7.58
CA GLY A 349 -14.76 -18.43 7.40
C GLY A 349 -14.11 -19.79 7.16
N LEU A 350 -13.07 -19.85 6.30
CA LEU A 350 -12.32 -21.08 6.06
C LEU A 350 -11.54 -21.54 7.29
N LEU A 351 -10.94 -20.61 8.08
CA LEU A 351 -10.27 -20.96 9.33
C LEU A 351 -11.23 -21.56 10.35
N VAL A 352 -12.39 -20.94 10.53
CA VAL A 352 -13.44 -21.44 11.43
C VAL A 352 -13.93 -22.80 10.96
N PHE A 353 -14.14 -22.99 9.65
CA PHE A 353 -14.53 -24.28 9.08
C PHE A 353 -13.49 -25.36 9.38
N LEU A 354 -12.19 -25.11 9.16
CA LEU A 354 -11.11 -26.05 9.49
C LEU A 354 -11.09 -26.39 10.99
N SER A 355 -11.39 -25.40 11.85
CA SER A 355 -11.47 -25.62 13.29
C SER A 355 -12.63 -26.54 13.67
N ILE A 356 -13.82 -26.34 13.07
CA ILE A 356 -15.03 -27.15 13.36
C ILE A 356 -14.84 -28.62 12.93
N ILE A 357 -14.20 -28.87 11.77
CA ILE A 357 -13.99 -30.23 11.28
C ILE A 357 -12.74 -30.89 11.89
N GLY A 358 -12.02 -30.22 12.79
CA GLY A 358 -10.82 -30.77 13.45
C GLY A 358 -9.62 -30.98 12.53
N MET A 359 -9.56 -30.33 11.36
CA MET A 359 -8.51 -30.49 10.36
C MET A 359 -7.49 -29.34 10.40
N GLN A 360 -7.20 -28.80 11.57
CA GLN A 360 -6.19 -27.75 11.75
C GLN A 360 -4.77 -28.34 11.69
N THR A 361 -4.20 -28.38 10.49
CA THR A 361 -2.80 -28.71 10.26
C THR A 361 -2.09 -27.50 9.66
N ILE A 362 -0.75 -27.49 9.74
CA ILE A 362 0.05 -26.38 9.19
C ILE A 362 -0.20 -26.20 7.68
N VAL A 363 -0.35 -27.31 6.94
CA VAL A 363 -0.64 -27.30 5.50
C VAL A 363 -2.04 -26.74 5.21
N ASN A 364 -3.04 -27.16 5.99
CA ASN A 364 -4.42 -26.70 5.80
C ASN A 364 -4.55 -25.18 6.12
N VAL A 365 -3.90 -24.70 7.17
CA VAL A 365 -3.86 -23.26 7.48
C VAL A 365 -3.11 -22.50 6.40
N ALA A 366 -1.99 -23.02 5.90
CA ALA A 366 -1.23 -22.40 4.80
C ALA A 366 -2.03 -22.38 3.49
N SER A 367 -2.81 -23.41 3.18
CA SER A 367 -3.59 -23.53 1.93
C SER A 367 -4.69 -22.46 1.80
N ILE A 368 -5.13 -21.86 2.92
CA ILE A 368 -6.11 -20.79 2.91
C ILE A 368 -5.61 -19.55 2.17
N TYR A 369 -4.30 -19.28 2.19
CA TYR A 369 -3.70 -18.16 1.47
C TYR A 369 -3.92 -18.25 -0.04
N PRO A 370 -3.47 -19.30 -0.75
CA PRO A 370 -3.68 -19.43 -2.20
C PRO A 370 -5.16 -19.54 -2.58
N ILE A 371 -6.00 -20.18 -1.77
CA ILE A 371 -7.45 -20.23 -2.01
C ILE A 371 -8.05 -18.82 -2.01
N THR A 372 -7.74 -18.01 -0.99
CA THR A 372 -8.27 -16.65 -0.89
C THR A 372 -7.67 -15.72 -1.96
N TRP A 373 -6.43 -15.92 -2.38
CA TRP A 373 -5.83 -15.18 -3.50
C TRP A 373 -6.52 -15.53 -4.82
N GLY A 374 -6.84 -16.80 -5.07
CA GLY A 374 -7.58 -17.22 -6.26
C GLY A 374 -8.98 -16.61 -6.32
N ILE A 375 -9.71 -16.62 -5.20
CA ILE A 375 -11.03 -15.98 -5.09
C ILE A 375 -10.90 -14.48 -5.36
N ALA A 376 -9.94 -13.80 -4.71
CA ALA A 376 -9.71 -12.37 -4.89
C ALA A 376 -9.35 -12.04 -6.34
N ALA A 377 -8.42 -12.79 -6.96
CA ALA A 377 -8.02 -12.59 -8.35
C ALA A 377 -9.19 -12.73 -9.32
N ALA A 378 -10.04 -13.73 -9.12
CA ALA A 378 -11.24 -13.93 -9.94
C ALA A 378 -12.24 -12.76 -9.79
N LEU A 379 -12.55 -12.38 -8.54
CA LEU A 379 -13.46 -11.27 -8.26
C LEU A 379 -12.93 -9.94 -8.78
N TYR A 380 -11.65 -9.62 -8.56
CA TYR A 380 -11.03 -8.41 -9.10
C TYR A 380 -11.03 -8.39 -10.62
N THR A 381 -10.80 -9.53 -11.27
CA THR A 381 -10.87 -9.64 -12.73
C THR A 381 -12.28 -9.31 -13.25
N VAL A 382 -13.32 -9.87 -12.64
CA VAL A 382 -14.71 -9.57 -13.00
C VAL A 382 -15.04 -8.10 -12.78
N VAL A 383 -14.65 -7.53 -11.64
CA VAL A 383 -14.89 -6.11 -11.31
C VAL A 383 -14.12 -5.21 -12.27
N TRP A 384 -12.87 -5.55 -12.61
CA TRP A 384 -12.05 -4.82 -13.57
C TRP A 384 -12.75 -4.70 -14.93
N TYR A 385 -13.21 -5.82 -15.50
CA TYR A 385 -13.91 -5.79 -16.80
C TYR A 385 -15.21 -4.99 -16.75
N LYS A 386 -15.99 -5.07 -15.68
CA LYS A 386 -17.20 -4.26 -15.48
C LYS A 386 -16.87 -2.77 -15.41
N CYS A 387 -15.90 -2.40 -14.58
CA CYS A 387 -15.46 -1.00 -14.44
C CYS A 387 -14.93 -0.43 -15.74
N LYS A 388 -14.10 -1.18 -16.46
CA LYS A 388 -13.56 -0.80 -17.76
C LYS A 388 -14.66 -0.56 -18.80
N LYS A 389 -15.69 -1.44 -18.88
CA LYS A 389 -16.81 -1.29 -19.82
C LYS A 389 -17.60 -0.01 -19.56
N VAL A 390 -17.92 0.28 -18.29
CA VAL A 390 -18.62 1.51 -17.90
C VAL A 390 -17.76 2.74 -18.21
N TYR A 391 -16.47 2.68 -17.91
CA TYR A 391 -15.54 3.78 -18.11
C TYR A 391 -15.38 4.13 -19.60
N LYS A 392 -15.20 3.13 -20.48
CA LYS A 392 -15.13 3.32 -21.95
C LYS A 392 -16.41 3.91 -22.53
N ARG A 393 -17.59 3.48 -22.06
CA ARG A 393 -18.87 4.04 -22.51
C ARG A 393 -19.03 5.52 -22.18
N ARG A 394 -18.60 5.96 -20.98
CA ARG A 394 -18.69 7.37 -20.56
C ARG A 394 -17.79 8.30 -21.37
N VAL A 395 -16.66 7.80 -21.83
CA VAL A 395 -15.66 8.59 -22.58
C VAL A 395 -15.91 8.55 -24.09
N GLY A 396 -16.94 7.85 -24.57
CA GLY A 396 -17.26 7.75 -26.00
C GLY A 396 -16.27 6.91 -26.82
N VAL A 397 -15.38 6.16 -26.17
CA VAL A 397 -14.44 5.26 -26.85
C VAL A 397 -15.17 3.99 -27.28
N LYS A 398 -15.25 3.74 -28.59
CA LYS A 398 -15.85 2.51 -29.17
C LYS A 398 -15.19 1.27 -28.57
N ILE A 399 -16.02 0.34 -28.12
CA ILE A 399 -15.58 -0.99 -27.68
C ILE A 399 -15.32 -1.79 -28.97
N ILE A 400 -14.07 -1.97 -29.35
CA ILE A 400 -13.65 -2.97 -30.34
C ILE A 400 -13.45 -4.30 -29.64
#